data_929695843c4fb707a94286b499c033ef
#
_entry.id   929695843c4fb707a94286b499c033ef
#
_cell.length_a   1.000
_cell.length_b   1.000
_cell.length_c   1.000
_cell.angle_alpha   90.00
_cell.angle_beta   90.00
_cell.angle_gamma   90.00
#
_symmetry.space_group_name_H-M   'P 1'
#
loop_
_entity.id
_entity.type
_entity.pdbx_description
1 polymer ?
#
loop_
_entity_poly.entity_id
_entity_poly.type
_entity_poly.pdbx_seq_one_letter_code
_entity_poly.pdbx_strand_id
1 'polypeptide(L)'
;MKKRLIAFLSILSLFLSSPLIPVNAAAKAGAKCNKAGITSVVSGKTFTCVRSGNKLAWNKGTKVVTSQKNPVATAETYRFQDICGKDPFVPSEWKEYETFLSRPDVFGCARGPLRFKMVTLPNSTPSTPITSRSDLNSVNECKLSHGKRSMGQIAFSSTNSPQIVLNKRFNIQVIPVEFTDYPSSKSVSLDHDKYFKFIKDAYANLSDGQVNINFRVPSSYYKINKRIDSYVQPGRISAGGEPWNWPNMDMNQMFSDISNAFGSSLNFSDVDLAFLIVPPTTNNEYIAHGFNPYPTLNTAQGRVNQWYFSPPMSMVNMKSWYGVNPWLHLHEFQHAMNKLDDHYGDGDFGRRDGDAGVGNWSHMAGAHTDFLFWEKWITQMISDEQIRCAKPNVTSTHWLKPSSYFGKEEKLLVIPVDSTKVLVVESMRAAGFNLKIPEVAEGALVYLVDVTKTEHGRGINVLRPTNRFGSIYGVPNFVLADAPLKINESIISNGYKISVVESGNFGDVVKVEKV
;
A
#
# COMPACT_ATOMS: atom_id res chain seq x y z
N MET A 1 19.58 44.99 39.91
CA MET A 1 19.28 46.32 39.32
C MET A 1 19.53 46.27 37.83
N LYS A 2 18.59 46.62 37.07
CA LYS A 2 18.35 47.23 35.75
C LYS A 2 17.34 46.42 34.93
N LYS A 3 16.13 46.94 34.98
CA LYS A 3 15.02 46.68 34.09
C LYS A 3 15.41 47.07 32.64
N ARG A 4 15.06 46.25 31.66
CA ARG A 4 14.83 46.75 30.30
C ARG A 4 13.47 46.28 29.81
N LEU A 5 12.61 47.24 29.77
CA LEU A 5 11.34 47.33 29.10
C LEU A 5 11.61 47.33 27.60
N ILE A 6 10.96 46.46 26.83
CA ILE A 6 10.91 46.57 25.37
C ILE A 6 9.45 46.59 24.96
N ALA A 7 9.15 47.64 24.25
CA ALA A 7 7.83 48.07 23.85
C ALA A 7 7.17 47.16 22.83
N PHE A 8 5.85 46.98 23.01
CA PHE A 8 4.93 46.52 21.98
C PHE A 8 4.80 47.64 20.91
N LEU A 9 5.19 47.33 19.69
CA LEU A 9 4.79 48.11 18.54
C LEU A 9 3.65 47.39 17.82
N SER A 10 2.49 48.02 17.92
CA SER A 10 1.31 47.74 17.14
C SER A 10 1.60 47.97 15.66
N ILE A 11 1.47 46.97 14.82
CA ILE A 11 1.39 47.15 13.37
C ILE A 11 -0.06 46.94 12.97
N LEU A 12 -0.69 48.04 12.74
CA LEU A 12 -2.05 48.24 12.26
C LEU A 12 -2.10 47.90 10.75
N SER A 13 -2.98 46.99 10.41
CA SER A 13 -3.75 46.84 9.18
C SER A 13 -3.22 47.49 7.89
N LEU A 14 -2.82 46.63 6.96
CA LEU A 14 -2.99 46.88 5.54
C LEU A 14 -3.92 45.78 4.98
N PHE A 15 -5.19 46.12 4.87
CA PHE A 15 -6.13 45.41 4.00
C PHE A 15 -5.68 45.63 2.55
N LEU A 16 -4.91 44.71 2.03
CA LEU A 16 -4.71 44.57 0.60
C LEU A 16 -5.95 43.85 0.03
N SER A 17 -6.72 44.63 -0.69
CA SER A 17 -7.81 44.21 -1.53
C SER A 17 -7.36 43.05 -2.43
N SER A 18 -7.77 41.84 -2.08
CA SER A 18 -7.71 40.70 -2.99
C SER A 18 -8.58 41.00 -4.20
N PRO A 19 -8.09 40.84 -5.44
CA PRO A 19 -8.94 40.98 -6.60
C PRO A 19 -10.04 39.94 -6.51
N LEU A 20 -11.29 40.39 -6.57
CA LEU A 20 -12.46 39.56 -6.74
C LEU A 20 -12.22 38.70 -7.97
N ILE A 21 -11.97 37.39 -7.75
CA ILE A 21 -11.96 36.41 -8.81
C ILE A 21 -13.38 36.45 -9.40
N PRO A 22 -13.56 36.73 -10.69
CA PRO A 22 -14.88 36.77 -11.27
C PRO A 22 -15.50 35.40 -11.10
N VAL A 23 -16.65 35.33 -10.44
CA VAL A 23 -17.49 34.14 -10.38
C VAL A 23 -17.76 33.75 -11.84
N ASN A 24 -17.13 32.66 -12.29
CA ASN A 24 -17.35 32.15 -13.62
C ASN A 24 -18.85 31.86 -13.77
N ALA A 25 -19.53 32.59 -14.62
CA ALA A 25 -20.91 32.33 -14.96
C ALA A 25 -21.03 30.86 -15.35
N ALA A 26 -22.02 30.15 -14.79
CA ALA A 26 -22.23 28.74 -15.05
C ALA A 26 -22.25 28.47 -16.57
N ALA A 27 -21.51 27.45 -17.02
CA ALA A 27 -21.42 27.14 -18.45
C ALA A 27 -22.82 26.89 -19.05
N LYS A 28 -23.13 27.64 -20.08
CA LYS A 28 -24.40 27.53 -20.84
C LYS A 28 -24.07 27.51 -22.32
N ALA A 29 -24.74 26.65 -23.08
CA ALA A 29 -24.55 26.54 -24.54
C ALA A 29 -24.57 27.91 -25.20
N GLY A 30 -23.57 28.21 -26.02
CA GLY A 30 -23.42 29.48 -26.74
C GLY A 30 -22.91 30.64 -25.90
N ALA A 31 -22.83 30.55 -24.56
CA ALA A 31 -22.28 31.59 -23.75
C ALA A 31 -20.74 31.68 -23.92
N LYS A 32 -20.20 32.91 -23.81
CA LYS A 32 -18.75 33.18 -23.94
C LYS A 32 -17.94 32.42 -22.91
N CYS A 33 -16.85 31.82 -23.34
CA CYS A 33 -15.84 31.21 -22.48
C CYS A 33 -14.47 31.85 -22.74
N ASN A 34 -13.51 31.61 -21.86
CA ASN A 34 -12.25 32.36 -21.84
C ASN A 34 -11.05 31.58 -22.39
N LYS A 35 -11.13 30.26 -22.52
CA LYS A 35 -10.01 29.42 -23.01
C LYS A 35 -10.56 28.20 -23.74
N ALA A 36 -10.14 27.99 -24.99
CA ALA A 36 -10.52 26.81 -25.75
C ALA A 36 -10.05 25.52 -25.05
N GLY A 37 -10.89 24.48 -25.09
CA GLY A 37 -10.60 23.17 -24.53
C GLY A 37 -10.95 23.00 -23.05
N ILE A 38 -11.24 24.06 -22.29
CA ILE A 38 -11.72 23.89 -20.91
C ILE A 38 -13.10 23.26 -20.90
N THR A 39 -13.38 22.44 -19.90
CA THR A 39 -14.68 21.81 -19.70
C THR A 39 -15.34 22.30 -18.42
N SER A 40 -16.66 22.26 -18.37
CA SER A 40 -17.46 22.55 -17.19
C SER A 40 -18.67 21.64 -17.15
N VAL A 41 -18.97 21.08 -15.98
CA VAL A 41 -20.14 20.22 -15.80
C VAL A 41 -21.25 21.02 -15.10
N VAL A 42 -22.36 21.18 -15.77
CA VAL A 42 -23.54 21.90 -15.24
C VAL A 42 -24.79 21.10 -15.56
N SER A 43 -25.61 20.84 -14.55
CA SER A 43 -26.90 20.13 -14.69
C SER A 43 -26.80 18.82 -15.47
N GLY A 44 -25.79 17.99 -15.16
CA GLY A 44 -25.60 16.68 -15.79
C GLY A 44 -25.15 16.71 -17.25
N LYS A 45 -24.61 17.84 -17.71
CA LYS A 45 -24.00 17.98 -19.05
C LYS A 45 -22.58 18.51 -18.93
N THR A 46 -21.66 17.95 -19.70
CA THR A 46 -20.32 18.46 -19.89
C THR A 46 -20.31 19.43 -21.07
N PHE A 47 -19.98 20.68 -20.79
CA PHE A 47 -19.75 21.73 -21.78
C PHE A 47 -18.27 21.86 -22.05
N THR A 48 -17.87 21.98 -23.31
CA THR A 48 -16.49 22.26 -23.72
C THR A 48 -16.44 23.62 -24.38
N CYS A 49 -15.47 24.44 -24.01
CA CYS A 49 -15.23 25.73 -24.66
C CYS A 49 -14.60 25.49 -26.03
N VAL A 50 -15.29 25.83 -27.08
CA VAL A 50 -14.85 25.63 -28.47
C VAL A 50 -14.73 26.96 -29.21
N ARG A 51 -13.84 27.01 -30.19
CA ARG A 51 -13.73 28.16 -31.09
C ARG A 51 -14.81 28.06 -32.17
N SER A 52 -15.61 29.11 -32.32
CA SER A 52 -16.60 29.26 -33.41
C SER A 52 -16.31 30.59 -34.11
N GLY A 53 -15.65 30.52 -35.25
CA GLY A 53 -15.09 31.69 -35.93
C GLY A 53 -14.05 32.39 -35.03
N ASN A 54 -14.22 33.69 -34.83
CA ASN A 54 -13.32 34.49 -33.97
C ASN A 54 -13.72 34.54 -32.49
N LYS A 55 -14.69 33.75 -32.05
CA LYS A 55 -15.22 33.78 -30.69
C LYS A 55 -15.02 32.42 -30.00
N LEU A 56 -14.85 32.46 -28.68
CA LEU A 56 -14.86 31.28 -27.82
C LEU A 56 -16.24 31.17 -27.14
N ALA A 57 -16.88 30.00 -27.29
CA ALA A 57 -18.19 29.76 -26.71
C ALA A 57 -18.32 28.33 -26.21
N TRP A 58 -19.16 28.12 -25.20
CA TRP A 58 -19.50 26.78 -24.73
C TRP A 58 -20.33 26.04 -25.78
N ASN A 59 -19.97 24.79 -26.08
CA ASN A 59 -20.73 23.91 -26.97
C ASN A 59 -22.13 23.59 -26.40
N LYS A 60 -22.92 22.79 -27.10
CA LYS A 60 -24.27 22.39 -26.67
C LYS A 60 -24.31 21.52 -25.41
N GLY A 61 -23.13 21.11 -24.90
CA GLY A 61 -23.00 20.17 -23.81
C GLY A 61 -23.44 18.76 -24.17
N THR A 62 -22.59 17.79 -23.94
CA THR A 62 -22.94 16.37 -24.00
C THR A 62 -23.49 15.93 -22.65
N LYS A 63 -24.56 15.14 -22.63
CA LYS A 63 -24.99 14.50 -21.38
C LYS A 63 -23.81 13.79 -20.78
N VAL A 64 -23.53 14.06 -19.51
CA VAL A 64 -22.67 13.18 -18.74
C VAL A 64 -23.40 11.85 -18.74
N VAL A 65 -22.90 10.89 -19.51
CA VAL A 65 -23.26 9.50 -19.31
C VAL A 65 -22.58 9.16 -17.99
N THR A 66 -23.29 9.39 -16.89
CA THR A 66 -22.96 8.69 -15.65
C THR A 66 -23.05 7.24 -16.07
N SER A 67 -21.90 6.57 -16.17
CA SER A 67 -21.92 5.12 -16.25
C SER A 67 -22.79 4.71 -15.08
N GLN A 68 -23.96 4.16 -15.38
CA GLN A 68 -24.79 3.57 -14.34
C GLN A 68 -23.82 2.62 -13.63
N LYS A 69 -23.57 2.88 -12.34
CA LYS A 69 -22.99 1.89 -11.48
C LYS A 69 -24.01 0.75 -11.53
N ASN A 70 -23.83 -0.17 -12.48
CA ASN A 70 -24.57 -1.41 -12.44
C ASN A 70 -24.39 -1.96 -11.03
N PRO A 71 -25.45 -2.43 -10.37
CA PRO A 71 -25.32 -3.00 -9.04
C PRO A 71 -24.27 -4.09 -9.17
N VAL A 72 -23.11 -3.84 -8.55
CA VAL A 72 -22.07 -4.83 -8.42
C VAL A 72 -22.74 -6.04 -7.77
N ALA A 73 -22.70 -7.18 -8.45
CA ALA A 73 -23.20 -8.44 -7.91
C ALA A 73 -22.74 -8.54 -6.46
N THR A 74 -23.63 -8.90 -5.57
CA THR A 74 -23.48 -8.87 -4.11
C THR A 74 -22.13 -9.44 -3.69
N ALA A 75 -21.16 -8.55 -3.54
CA ALA A 75 -19.86 -8.90 -3.05
C ALA A 75 -20.01 -9.20 -1.56
N GLU A 76 -19.56 -10.38 -1.14
CA GLU A 76 -19.36 -10.62 0.27
C GLU A 76 -18.42 -9.54 0.81
N THR A 77 -18.95 -8.66 1.62
CA THR A 77 -18.17 -7.60 2.24
C THR A 77 -17.52 -8.22 3.47
N TYR A 78 -16.24 -8.51 3.37
CA TYR A 78 -15.44 -8.75 4.57
C TYR A 78 -15.38 -7.42 5.33
N ARG A 79 -16.21 -7.32 6.33
CA ARG A 79 -16.22 -6.17 7.22
C ARG A 79 -15.16 -6.39 8.31
N PHE A 80 -13.92 -6.14 7.95
CA PHE A 80 -13.05 -5.57 8.96
C PHE A 80 -13.43 -4.12 9.06
N GLN A 81 -14.12 -3.84 10.14
CA GLN A 81 -14.57 -2.50 10.43
C GLN A 81 -13.33 -1.69 10.73
N ASP A 82 -13.40 -0.46 10.43
CA ASP A 82 -12.44 0.60 10.63
C ASP A 82 -11.95 0.60 12.09
N ILE A 83 -10.66 0.47 12.32
CA ILE A 83 -10.08 0.68 13.66
C ILE A 83 -10.46 2.06 14.19
N CYS A 84 -10.75 2.96 13.29
CA CYS A 84 -11.01 4.36 13.56
C CYS A 84 -12.47 4.69 13.63
N GLY A 85 -13.33 3.72 13.51
CA GLY A 85 -14.75 3.88 13.61
C GLY A 85 -15.32 3.10 14.79
N LYS A 86 -16.61 2.89 14.80
CA LYS A 86 -17.32 2.08 15.77
C LYS A 86 -17.01 0.59 15.60
N ASP A 87 -15.75 0.24 15.60
CA ASP A 87 -15.22 -1.08 15.31
C ASP A 87 -15.08 -1.90 16.58
N PRO A 88 -15.38 -3.20 16.56
CA PRO A 88 -15.08 -4.10 17.67
C PRO A 88 -13.58 -4.23 17.98
N PHE A 89 -12.69 -3.76 17.12
CA PHE A 89 -11.26 -3.66 17.44
C PHE A 89 -10.92 -2.45 18.31
N VAL A 90 -11.75 -1.41 18.33
CA VAL A 90 -11.55 -0.23 19.17
C VAL A 90 -12.18 -0.51 20.52
N PRO A 91 -11.40 -0.60 21.60
CA PRO A 91 -11.97 -0.70 22.93
C PRO A 91 -12.89 0.50 23.22
N SER A 92 -13.95 0.25 23.97
CA SER A 92 -14.94 1.30 24.31
C SER A 92 -14.36 2.47 25.11
N GLU A 93 -13.19 2.29 25.72
CA GLU A 93 -12.42 3.29 26.45
C GLU A 93 -11.67 4.31 25.57
N TRP A 94 -11.67 4.13 24.26
CA TRP A 94 -10.95 4.99 23.32
C TRP A 94 -11.73 6.23 22.86
N LYS A 95 -12.56 6.78 23.70
CA LYS A 95 -13.29 8.02 23.40
C LYS A 95 -12.40 9.21 23.03
N GLU A 96 -11.19 9.27 23.60
CA GLU A 96 -10.20 10.28 23.24
C GLU A 96 -9.71 10.15 21.80
N TYR A 97 -9.88 9.00 21.22
CA TYR A 97 -9.48 8.71 19.87
C TYR A 97 -10.40 9.34 18.80
N GLU A 98 -11.67 9.56 19.08
CA GLU A 98 -12.57 10.30 18.18
C GLU A 98 -12.06 11.73 17.93
N THR A 99 -11.44 12.35 18.95
CA THR A 99 -10.79 13.66 18.81
C THR A 99 -9.54 13.58 17.93
N PHE A 100 -8.79 12.50 18.01
CA PHE A 100 -7.62 12.24 17.19
C PHE A 100 -8.02 12.00 15.72
N LEU A 101 -9.11 11.33 15.45
CA LEU A 101 -9.65 11.04 14.13
C LEU A 101 -10.18 12.26 13.39
N SER A 102 -10.52 13.31 14.10
CA SER A 102 -10.93 14.58 13.47
C SER A 102 -9.78 15.36 12.85
N ARG A 103 -8.54 14.90 13.07
CA ARG A 103 -7.34 15.54 12.54
C ARG A 103 -6.94 14.91 11.20
N PRO A 104 -6.97 15.67 10.09
CA PRO A 104 -6.64 15.17 8.76
C PRO A 104 -5.15 14.79 8.59
N ASP A 105 -4.29 15.21 9.52
CA ASP A 105 -2.86 14.96 9.56
C ASP A 105 -2.48 13.65 10.27
N VAL A 106 -3.46 12.96 10.85
CA VAL A 106 -3.21 11.73 11.58
C VAL A 106 -3.26 10.52 10.66
N PHE A 107 -2.13 9.87 10.55
CA PHE A 107 -1.95 8.65 9.78
C PHE A 107 -2.77 7.48 10.34
N GLY A 108 -3.07 6.54 9.49
CA GLY A 108 -3.77 5.32 9.84
C GLY A 108 -5.27 5.45 9.68
N CYS A 109 -5.92 6.20 10.53
CA CYS A 109 -7.36 6.29 10.52
C CYS A 109 -7.90 7.34 9.55
N ALA A 110 -7.19 8.44 9.36
CA ALA A 110 -7.56 9.45 8.39
C ALA A 110 -7.35 9.02 6.93
N ARG A 111 -6.42 8.08 6.69
CA ARG A 111 -6.10 7.58 5.33
C ARG A 111 -6.90 6.37 4.89
N GLY A 112 -7.64 5.77 5.76
CA GLY A 112 -8.51 4.68 5.38
C GLY A 112 -8.71 3.66 6.47
N PRO A 113 -9.85 3.02 6.46
CA PRO A 113 -10.17 1.98 7.41
C PRO A 113 -9.31 0.75 7.16
N LEU A 114 -9.07 0.02 8.23
CA LEU A 114 -8.66 -1.36 8.18
C LEU A 114 -9.81 -2.23 7.71
N ARG A 115 -10.24 -2.01 6.51
CA ARG A 115 -11.22 -2.87 5.88
C ARG A 115 -10.86 -3.06 4.43
N PHE A 116 -11.16 -4.21 3.96
CA PHE A 116 -11.15 -4.52 2.54
C PHE A 116 -12.53 -5.06 2.16
N LYS A 117 -12.87 -4.86 0.90
CA LYS A 117 -14.12 -5.37 0.35
C LYS A 117 -13.77 -6.41 -0.70
N MET A 118 -14.09 -7.66 -0.42
CA MET A 118 -13.99 -8.71 -1.41
C MET A 118 -15.02 -8.44 -2.51
N VAL A 119 -14.54 -8.23 -3.72
CA VAL A 119 -15.36 -8.02 -4.93
C VAL A 119 -14.90 -9.04 -5.95
N THR A 120 -15.82 -9.78 -6.53
CA THR A 120 -15.55 -10.72 -7.63
C THR A 120 -15.82 -10.07 -8.98
N LEU A 121 -15.24 -10.64 -10.04
CA LEU A 121 -15.48 -10.17 -11.39
C LEU A 121 -16.96 -10.30 -11.74
N PRO A 122 -17.60 -9.23 -12.28
CA PRO A 122 -18.96 -9.30 -12.78
C PRO A 122 -19.04 -10.14 -14.07
N ASN A 123 -20.24 -10.57 -14.44
CA ASN A 123 -20.46 -11.35 -15.66
C ASN A 123 -20.28 -10.55 -16.98
N SER A 124 -19.97 -9.25 -16.89
CA SER A 124 -19.68 -8.42 -18.05
C SER A 124 -18.30 -8.73 -18.63
N THR A 125 -18.22 -8.74 -19.95
CA THR A 125 -16.97 -8.98 -20.70
C THR A 125 -16.75 -7.86 -21.70
N PRO A 126 -15.49 -7.57 -22.09
CA PRO A 126 -15.22 -6.60 -23.14
C PRO A 126 -15.73 -7.07 -24.49
N SER A 127 -15.99 -6.10 -25.36
CA SER A 127 -16.35 -6.32 -26.76
C SER A 127 -15.13 -6.42 -27.69
N THR A 128 -14.03 -5.81 -27.27
CA THR A 128 -12.78 -5.77 -28.04
C THR A 128 -12.14 -7.17 -28.10
N PRO A 129 -11.73 -7.65 -29.30
CA PRO A 129 -11.02 -8.91 -29.44
C PRO A 129 -9.70 -8.91 -28.65
N ILE A 130 -9.48 -9.96 -27.90
CA ILE A 130 -8.32 -10.13 -27.03
C ILE A 130 -7.32 -11.11 -27.66
N THR A 131 -6.03 -10.77 -27.64
CA THR A 131 -4.96 -11.66 -28.07
C THR A 131 -5.01 -12.94 -27.26
N SER A 132 -5.04 -14.09 -27.95
CA SER A 132 -5.07 -15.40 -27.30
C SER A 132 -3.84 -15.62 -26.42
N ARG A 133 -4.01 -16.35 -25.32
CA ARG A 133 -2.90 -16.70 -24.44
C ARG A 133 -1.81 -17.51 -25.17
N SER A 134 -2.18 -18.35 -26.13
CA SER A 134 -1.23 -19.09 -26.98
C SER A 134 -0.33 -18.22 -27.85
N ASP A 135 -0.76 -16.98 -28.12
CA ASP A 135 -0.02 -16.02 -28.93
C ASP A 135 0.91 -15.14 -28.11
N LEU A 136 0.92 -15.30 -26.78
CA LEU A 136 1.78 -14.60 -25.85
C LEU A 136 3.11 -15.34 -25.65
N ASN A 137 4.05 -14.69 -25.00
CA ASN A 137 5.28 -15.34 -24.52
C ASN A 137 4.98 -16.27 -23.34
N SER A 138 5.89 -17.19 -23.11
CA SER A 138 5.95 -17.89 -21.82
C SER A 138 6.08 -16.87 -20.69
N VAL A 139 5.35 -17.08 -19.61
CA VAL A 139 5.39 -16.20 -18.44
C VAL A 139 6.81 -16.11 -17.86
N ASN A 140 7.62 -17.18 -18.00
CA ASN A 140 9.01 -17.18 -17.54
C ASN A 140 9.90 -16.12 -18.25
N GLU A 141 9.56 -15.74 -19.48
CA GLU A 141 10.30 -14.69 -20.20
C GLU A 141 10.02 -13.28 -19.66
N CYS A 142 8.97 -13.13 -18.86
CA CYS A 142 8.61 -11.90 -18.18
C CYS A 142 9.16 -11.83 -16.73
N LYS A 143 9.77 -12.89 -16.23
CA LYS A 143 10.34 -12.93 -14.88
C LYS A 143 11.71 -12.26 -14.88
N LEU A 144 11.75 -11.00 -14.47
CA LEU A 144 13.03 -10.37 -14.16
C LEU A 144 13.64 -10.99 -12.92
N SER A 145 14.93 -11.21 -12.98
CA SER A 145 15.73 -11.55 -11.81
C SER A 145 16.83 -10.51 -11.62
N HIS A 146 17.12 -10.20 -10.38
CA HIS A 146 18.27 -9.37 -10.04
C HIS A 146 19.31 -10.17 -9.28
N GLY A 147 20.57 -9.76 -9.40
CA GLY A 147 21.64 -10.25 -8.55
C GLY A 147 21.41 -9.87 -7.09
N LYS A 148 22.39 -10.17 -6.23
CA LYS A 148 22.32 -9.83 -4.81
C LYS A 148 22.19 -8.32 -4.64
N ARG A 149 21.10 -7.88 -4.03
CA ARG A 149 20.90 -6.51 -3.55
C ARG A 149 21.28 -6.44 -2.08
N SER A 150 21.80 -5.30 -1.65
CA SER A 150 22.07 -5.03 -0.22
C SER A 150 20.77 -4.80 0.56
N MET A 151 19.76 -4.29 -0.12
CA MET A 151 18.41 -4.02 0.39
C MET A 151 17.40 -5.01 -0.21
N GLY A 152 16.12 -4.83 0.03
CA GLY A 152 15.06 -5.78 -0.30
C GLY A 152 14.88 -6.10 -1.79
N GLN A 153 13.94 -6.98 -2.09
CA GLN A 153 13.64 -7.47 -3.43
C GLN A 153 12.65 -6.57 -4.16
N ILE A 154 12.87 -6.35 -5.45
CA ILE A 154 11.92 -5.72 -6.38
C ILE A 154 11.60 -6.61 -7.59
N ALA A 155 12.23 -7.78 -7.67
CA ALA A 155 12.06 -8.76 -8.74
C ALA A 155 12.34 -10.17 -8.20
N PHE A 156 12.25 -11.19 -9.06
CA PHE A 156 12.55 -12.57 -8.67
C PHE A 156 14.03 -12.69 -8.27
N SER A 157 14.26 -13.22 -7.07
CA SER A 157 15.62 -13.41 -6.59
C SER A 157 16.20 -14.73 -7.09
N SER A 158 17.44 -14.68 -7.57
CA SER A 158 18.20 -15.90 -7.91
C SER A 158 18.70 -16.66 -6.67
N THR A 159 18.76 -16.00 -5.50
CA THR A 159 19.42 -16.54 -4.30
C THR A 159 18.49 -16.77 -3.11
N ASN A 160 17.33 -16.11 -3.07
CA ASN A 160 16.38 -16.22 -1.98
C ASN A 160 15.03 -16.65 -2.54
N SER A 161 14.63 -17.89 -2.27
CA SER A 161 13.26 -18.31 -2.56
C SER A 161 12.29 -17.55 -1.65
N PRO A 162 11.17 -17.02 -2.16
CA PRO A 162 10.11 -16.50 -1.32
C PRO A 162 9.65 -17.55 -0.30
N GLN A 163 9.36 -17.10 0.92
CA GLN A 163 8.87 -18.02 1.96
C GLN A 163 7.41 -18.39 1.74
N ILE A 164 6.60 -17.45 1.22
CA ILE A 164 5.23 -17.76 0.83
C ILE A 164 5.26 -18.51 -0.50
N VAL A 165 4.77 -19.72 -0.47
CA VAL A 165 4.62 -20.57 -1.66
C VAL A 165 3.14 -20.83 -1.86
N LEU A 166 2.68 -20.71 -3.11
CA LEU A 166 1.29 -20.97 -3.50
C LEU A 166 0.79 -22.31 -2.98
N ASN A 167 -0.44 -22.28 -2.48
CA ASN A 167 -1.11 -23.44 -1.90
C ASN A 167 -0.40 -24.07 -0.69
N LYS A 168 0.64 -23.42 -0.16
CA LYS A 168 1.29 -23.85 1.06
C LYS A 168 0.57 -23.27 2.27
N ARG A 169 0.47 -24.08 3.32
CA ARG A 169 0.12 -23.60 4.65
C ARG A 169 1.34 -22.89 5.24
N PHE A 170 1.20 -21.60 5.52
CA PHE A 170 2.26 -20.80 6.11
C PHE A 170 2.10 -20.80 7.63
N ASN A 171 3.07 -21.38 8.33
CA ASN A 171 3.02 -21.57 9.77
C ASN A 171 3.75 -20.45 10.50
N ILE A 172 3.02 -19.69 11.29
CA ILE A 172 3.56 -18.62 12.13
C ILE A 172 3.51 -19.06 13.59
N GLN A 173 4.69 -19.20 14.22
CA GLN A 173 4.79 -19.42 15.64
C GLN A 173 4.72 -18.09 16.38
N VAL A 174 3.64 -17.84 17.09
CA VAL A 174 3.52 -16.68 17.97
C VAL A 174 4.34 -16.92 19.24
N ILE A 175 5.12 -15.91 19.63
CA ILE A 175 5.91 -15.89 20.86
C ILE A 175 5.40 -14.69 21.68
N PRO A 176 4.40 -14.87 22.53
CA PRO A 176 3.90 -13.82 23.38
C PRO A 176 4.79 -13.65 24.61
N VAL A 177 5.32 -12.46 24.82
CA VAL A 177 6.19 -12.16 25.95
C VAL A 177 5.65 -10.99 26.78
N GLU A 178 5.84 -11.04 28.09
CA GLU A 178 5.50 -9.94 28.99
C GLU A 178 6.70 -9.61 29.90
N PHE A 179 6.81 -8.34 30.25
CA PHE A 179 7.84 -7.80 31.13
C PHE A 179 7.24 -7.45 32.50
N THR A 180 8.07 -7.32 33.52
CA THR A 180 7.59 -7.07 34.90
C THR A 180 6.85 -5.75 35.06
N ASP A 181 7.13 -4.77 34.20
CA ASP A 181 6.49 -3.46 34.15
C ASP A 181 5.26 -3.40 33.23
N TYR A 182 5.07 -4.41 32.38
CA TYR A 182 3.91 -4.53 31.46
C TYR A 182 3.35 -5.95 31.48
N PRO A 183 2.85 -6.43 32.64
CA PRO A 183 2.21 -7.74 32.70
C PRO A 183 0.82 -7.69 32.04
N SER A 184 0.40 -8.77 31.40
CA SER A 184 -0.97 -8.91 30.97
C SER A 184 -1.82 -9.54 32.05
N SER A 185 -3.03 -9.01 32.21
CA SER A 185 -4.09 -9.63 33.02
C SER A 185 -5.00 -10.55 32.22
N LYS A 186 -4.77 -10.68 30.91
CA LYS A 186 -5.59 -11.43 29.95
C LYS A 186 -4.79 -12.56 29.31
N SER A 187 -5.51 -13.52 28.74
CA SER A 187 -4.87 -14.51 27.87
C SER A 187 -4.42 -13.88 26.54
N VAL A 188 -3.45 -14.49 25.89
CA VAL A 188 -2.98 -14.05 24.56
C VAL A 188 -4.11 -13.96 23.54
N SER A 189 -5.03 -14.92 23.59
CA SER A 189 -6.21 -14.95 22.72
C SER A 189 -7.11 -13.73 22.94
N LEU A 190 -7.42 -13.40 24.18
CA LEU A 190 -8.26 -12.23 24.49
C LEU A 190 -7.64 -10.91 24.04
N ASP A 191 -6.32 -10.83 24.04
CA ASP A 191 -5.60 -9.63 23.59
C ASP A 191 -5.47 -9.55 22.06
N HIS A 192 -5.31 -10.68 21.35
CA HIS A 192 -4.76 -10.65 19.99
C HIS A 192 -5.58 -11.41 18.92
N ASP A 193 -6.57 -12.25 19.25
CA ASP A 193 -7.28 -13.09 18.25
C ASP A 193 -7.85 -12.28 17.08
N LYS A 194 -8.32 -11.07 17.35
CA LYS A 194 -8.86 -10.19 16.30
C LYS A 194 -7.80 -9.80 15.28
N TYR A 195 -6.57 -9.54 15.74
CA TYR A 195 -5.44 -9.20 14.87
C TYR A 195 -4.99 -10.41 14.06
N PHE A 196 -4.89 -11.58 14.67
CA PHE A 196 -4.56 -12.81 13.96
C PHE A 196 -5.60 -13.12 12.89
N LYS A 197 -6.88 -12.97 13.23
CA LYS A 197 -7.97 -13.14 12.27
C LYS A 197 -7.84 -12.15 11.11
N PHE A 198 -7.59 -10.86 11.40
CA PHE A 198 -7.40 -9.85 10.36
C PHE A 198 -6.25 -10.22 9.42
N ILE A 199 -5.08 -10.53 9.95
CA ILE A 199 -3.90 -10.87 9.14
C ILE A 199 -4.20 -12.08 8.24
N LYS A 200 -4.83 -13.11 8.81
CA LYS A 200 -5.23 -14.31 8.07
C LYS A 200 -6.16 -13.99 6.90
N ASP A 201 -7.21 -13.23 7.17
CA ASP A 201 -8.22 -12.89 6.17
C ASP A 201 -7.63 -11.90 5.13
N ALA A 202 -6.75 -11.01 5.57
CA ALA A 202 -6.02 -10.10 4.68
C ALA A 202 -5.17 -10.87 3.67
N TYR A 203 -4.35 -11.80 4.11
CA TYR A 203 -3.55 -12.62 3.20
C TYR A 203 -4.40 -13.49 2.28
N ALA A 204 -5.51 -14.01 2.76
CA ALA A 204 -6.45 -14.73 1.89
C ALA A 204 -7.00 -13.82 0.78
N ASN A 205 -7.34 -12.57 1.09
CA ASN A 205 -7.78 -11.60 0.09
C ASN A 205 -6.64 -11.19 -0.87
N LEU A 206 -5.47 -10.83 -0.33
CA LEU A 206 -4.31 -10.39 -1.10
C LEU A 206 -3.80 -11.43 -2.10
N SER A 207 -3.99 -12.70 -1.80
CA SER A 207 -3.51 -13.84 -2.59
C SER A 207 -4.59 -14.55 -3.39
N ASP A 208 -5.76 -13.96 -3.54
CA ASP A 208 -6.90 -14.62 -4.20
C ASP A 208 -7.19 -16.03 -3.62
N GLY A 209 -7.07 -16.17 -2.30
CA GLY A 209 -7.29 -17.42 -1.57
C GLY A 209 -6.17 -18.46 -1.70
N GLN A 210 -5.03 -18.10 -2.29
CA GLN A 210 -3.93 -19.05 -2.54
C GLN A 210 -2.99 -19.20 -1.33
N VAL A 211 -2.90 -18.22 -0.45
CA VAL A 211 -2.09 -18.28 0.78
C VAL A 211 -2.97 -18.57 1.98
N ASN A 212 -2.58 -19.57 2.77
CA ASN A 212 -3.26 -19.94 4.01
C ASN A 212 -2.32 -19.77 5.21
N ILE A 213 -2.59 -18.75 6.02
CA ILE A 213 -1.81 -18.49 7.24
C ILE A 213 -2.37 -19.28 8.43
N ASN A 214 -1.49 -19.97 9.11
CA ASN A 214 -1.77 -20.69 10.33
C ASN A 214 -0.97 -20.14 11.50
N PHE A 215 -1.64 -19.56 12.48
CA PHE A 215 -1.02 -19.11 13.72
C PHE A 215 -1.00 -20.24 14.75
N ARG A 216 0.18 -20.50 15.33
CA ARG A 216 0.36 -21.35 16.51
C ARG A 216 0.51 -20.43 17.71
N VAL A 217 -0.54 -20.30 18.51
CA VAL A 217 -0.66 -19.30 19.59
C VAL A 217 -0.61 -19.99 20.94
N PRO A 218 0.39 -19.73 21.79
CA PRO A 218 0.40 -20.14 23.20
C PRO A 218 -0.77 -19.50 23.97
N SER A 219 -1.29 -20.21 24.97
CA SER A 219 -2.41 -19.71 25.79
C SER A 219 -2.06 -18.55 26.71
N SER A 220 -0.79 -18.44 27.08
CA SER A 220 -0.28 -17.43 28.04
C SER A 220 1.02 -16.81 27.57
N TYR A 221 1.33 -15.64 28.12
CA TYR A 221 2.58 -14.94 27.89
C TYR A 221 3.76 -15.64 28.61
N TYR A 222 4.92 -15.59 27.98
CA TYR A 222 6.19 -15.97 28.59
C TYR A 222 6.71 -14.79 29.41
N LYS A 223 6.96 -15.02 30.69
CA LYS A 223 7.37 -13.97 31.64
C LYS A 223 8.88 -13.74 31.56
N ILE A 224 9.24 -12.51 31.26
CA ILE A 224 10.60 -12.01 31.37
C ILE A 224 10.73 -11.35 32.74
N ASN A 225 11.56 -11.90 33.63
CA ASN A 225 11.75 -11.39 34.98
C ASN A 225 12.60 -10.12 35.02
N LYS A 226 12.41 -9.24 34.03
CA LYS A 226 13.07 -7.93 33.91
C LYS A 226 12.05 -6.91 33.43
N ARG A 227 12.35 -5.65 33.71
CA ARG A 227 11.62 -4.52 33.11
C ARG A 227 12.05 -4.34 31.65
N ILE A 228 11.18 -3.88 30.79
CA ILE A 228 11.53 -3.63 29.37
C ILE A 228 12.54 -2.48 29.25
N ASP A 229 12.42 -1.45 30.11
CA ASP A 229 13.34 -0.31 30.12
C ASP A 229 14.78 -0.69 30.55
N SER A 230 14.98 -1.85 31.19
CA SER A 230 16.31 -2.35 31.55
C SER A 230 17.18 -2.75 30.37
N TYR A 231 16.59 -2.89 29.17
CA TYR A 231 17.31 -3.15 27.92
C TYR A 231 17.73 -1.87 27.20
N VAL A 232 17.32 -0.70 27.68
CA VAL A 232 17.70 0.59 27.05
C VAL A 232 19.21 0.82 27.27
N GLN A 233 19.91 1.03 26.16
CA GLN A 233 21.35 1.37 26.19
C GLN A 233 21.53 2.88 26.40
N PRO A 234 22.18 3.33 27.47
CA PRO A 234 22.37 4.75 27.74
C PRO A 234 23.11 5.48 26.61
N GLY A 235 22.66 6.68 26.28
CA GLY A 235 23.31 7.58 25.31
C GLY A 235 23.24 7.19 23.85
N ARG A 236 22.50 6.15 23.50
CA ARG A 236 22.24 5.79 22.10
C ARG A 236 20.78 6.01 21.77
N ILE A 237 20.56 6.88 20.81
CA ILE A 237 19.27 7.08 20.15
C ILE A 237 19.33 6.30 18.83
N SER A 238 18.29 5.60 18.48
CA SER A 238 18.26 4.94 17.17
C SER A 238 18.42 5.96 16.05
N ALA A 239 19.05 5.57 14.95
CA ALA A 239 19.52 6.45 13.89
C ALA A 239 18.40 7.19 13.08
N GLY A 240 17.17 7.24 13.59
CA GLY A 240 16.03 7.81 12.89
C GLY A 240 16.00 9.34 12.79
N GLY A 241 16.79 10.06 13.60
CA GLY A 241 16.72 11.54 13.67
C GLY A 241 15.40 12.06 14.27
N GLU A 242 15.34 13.35 14.62
CA GLU A 242 14.10 13.98 15.07
C GLU A 242 13.00 13.90 14.01
N PRO A 243 11.74 13.57 14.34
CA PRO A 243 11.20 13.29 15.69
C PRO A 243 11.27 11.81 16.11
N TRP A 244 12.10 11.00 15.49
CA TRP A 244 12.12 9.54 15.55
C TRP A 244 13.20 9.02 16.53
N ASN A 245 13.36 9.67 17.65
CA ASN A 245 14.34 9.31 18.67
C ASN A 245 13.80 8.18 19.56
N TRP A 246 14.02 6.93 19.16
CA TRP A 246 13.68 5.79 20.00
C TRP A 246 14.85 5.30 20.85
N PRO A 247 14.57 4.75 22.05
CA PRO A 247 15.60 4.12 22.83
C PRO A 247 16.30 3.02 22.02
N ASN A 248 17.64 3.04 22.01
CA ASN A 248 18.38 1.93 21.46
C ASN A 248 18.34 0.78 22.47
N MET A 249 17.74 -0.34 22.08
CA MET A 249 17.57 -1.50 22.95
C MET A 249 18.72 -2.49 22.80
N ASP A 250 19.15 -3.11 23.89
CA ASP A 250 20.02 -4.29 23.82
C ASP A 250 19.21 -5.51 23.37
N MET A 251 19.04 -5.61 22.06
CA MET A 251 18.26 -6.68 21.46
C MET A 251 18.91 -8.04 21.66
N ASN A 252 20.25 -8.13 21.76
CA ASN A 252 20.93 -9.40 22.00
C ASN A 252 20.55 -9.97 23.37
N GLN A 253 20.61 -9.14 24.40
CA GLN A 253 20.24 -9.55 25.76
C GLN A 253 18.73 -9.83 25.82
N MET A 254 17.90 -8.98 25.22
CA MET A 254 16.44 -9.17 25.21
C MET A 254 16.07 -10.52 24.55
N PHE A 255 16.61 -10.83 23.38
CA PHE A 255 16.30 -12.11 22.70
C PHE A 255 16.87 -13.32 23.44
N SER A 256 18.00 -13.17 24.12
CA SER A 256 18.50 -14.21 25.00
C SER A 256 17.52 -14.50 26.14
N ASP A 257 17.02 -13.47 26.79
CA ASP A 257 16.06 -13.61 27.90
C ASP A 257 14.70 -14.17 27.40
N ILE A 258 14.24 -13.73 26.23
CA ILE A 258 13.03 -14.28 25.58
C ILE A 258 13.22 -15.77 25.27
N SER A 259 14.36 -16.16 24.69
CA SER A 259 14.66 -17.55 24.38
C SER A 259 14.73 -18.43 25.64
N ASN A 260 15.30 -17.91 26.70
CA ASN A 260 15.33 -18.58 28.01
C ASN A 260 13.91 -18.74 28.59
N ALA A 261 13.06 -17.73 28.45
CA ALA A 261 11.71 -17.74 29.02
C ALA A 261 10.79 -18.81 28.37
N PHE A 262 10.85 -18.98 27.06
CA PHE A 262 10.06 -20.06 26.43
C PHE A 262 10.79 -21.40 26.41
N GLY A 263 12.12 -21.43 26.45
CA GLY A 263 12.95 -22.63 26.52
C GLY A 263 12.60 -23.67 25.44
N SER A 264 12.23 -24.87 25.88
CA SER A 264 11.78 -25.97 25.00
C SER A 264 10.26 -26.06 24.84
N SER A 265 9.50 -25.12 25.39
CA SER A 265 8.03 -25.18 25.37
C SER A 265 7.43 -24.89 24.00
N LEU A 266 8.18 -24.26 23.09
CA LEU A 266 7.79 -24.01 21.71
C LEU A 266 8.49 -24.96 20.75
N ASN A 267 7.77 -25.37 19.73
CA ASN A 267 8.29 -26.18 18.66
C ASN A 267 8.43 -25.34 17.37
N PHE A 268 9.66 -25.17 16.91
CA PHE A 268 10.00 -24.41 15.70
C PHE A 268 10.20 -25.30 14.48
N SER A 269 10.01 -26.62 14.59
CA SER A 269 9.94 -27.46 13.40
C SER A 269 8.75 -27.01 12.54
N ASP A 270 8.94 -26.93 11.23
CA ASP A 270 7.89 -26.53 10.30
C ASP A 270 7.29 -25.14 10.62
N VAL A 271 8.12 -24.20 11.09
CA VAL A 271 7.78 -22.79 11.31
C VAL A 271 8.41 -21.95 10.21
N ASP A 272 7.57 -21.18 9.53
CA ASP A 272 8.03 -20.27 8.47
C ASP A 272 8.38 -18.87 9.02
N LEU A 273 7.70 -18.44 10.08
CA LEU A 273 7.96 -17.15 10.73
C LEU A 273 7.74 -17.26 12.24
N ALA A 274 8.66 -16.72 13.04
CA ALA A 274 8.44 -16.46 14.46
C ALA A 274 7.88 -15.03 14.63
N PHE A 275 6.75 -14.92 15.32
CA PHE A 275 6.04 -13.66 15.53
C PHE A 275 6.02 -13.32 17.02
N LEU A 276 6.92 -12.41 17.42
CA LEU A 276 7.01 -11.94 18.80
C LEU A 276 6.01 -10.83 19.04
N ILE A 277 5.25 -10.96 20.10
CA ILE A 277 4.23 -9.99 20.51
C ILE A 277 4.31 -9.69 21.99
N VAL A 278 3.84 -8.51 22.37
CA VAL A 278 3.76 -8.07 23.77
C VAL A 278 2.32 -7.71 24.13
N PRO A 279 1.98 -7.61 25.45
CA PRO A 279 0.67 -7.13 25.86
C PRO A 279 0.32 -5.78 25.21
N PRO A 280 -0.95 -5.53 24.88
CA PRO A 280 -1.39 -4.26 24.29
C PRO A 280 -1.09 -3.03 25.15
N THR A 281 -0.87 -3.22 26.45
CA THR A 281 -0.52 -2.16 27.41
C THR A 281 0.95 -1.78 27.43
N THR A 282 1.80 -2.51 26.73
CA THR A 282 3.24 -2.21 26.65
C THR A 282 3.47 -0.86 25.99
N ASN A 283 4.39 -0.05 26.51
CA ASN A 283 4.74 1.23 25.87
C ASN A 283 5.45 0.97 24.54
N ASN A 284 4.90 1.53 23.46
CA ASN A 284 5.41 1.35 22.11
C ASN A 284 6.75 2.05 21.84
N GLU A 285 7.21 2.94 22.71
CA GLU A 285 8.53 3.57 22.57
C GLU A 285 9.68 2.56 22.56
N TYR A 286 9.48 1.39 23.17
CA TYR A 286 10.50 0.34 23.22
C TYR A 286 10.50 -0.60 22.03
N ILE A 287 9.34 -0.75 21.35
CA ILE A 287 9.15 -1.66 20.23
C ILE A 287 8.32 -0.92 19.18
N ALA A 288 8.87 0.14 18.61
CA ALA A 288 8.08 1.08 17.79
C ALA A 288 7.90 0.64 16.33
N HIS A 289 8.85 -0.10 15.76
CA HIS A 289 8.89 -0.33 14.31
C HIS A 289 8.73 -1.76 13.86
N GLY A 290 8.74 -2.70 14.79
CA GLY A 290 9.02 -4.04 14.37
C GLY A 290 10.50 -4.21 13.99
N PHE A 291 11.11 -5.27 14.46
CA PHE A 291 12.52 -5.54 14.21
C PHE A 291 12.66 -6.80 13.37
N ASN A 292 13.47 -6.71 12.35
CA ASN A 292 14.00 -7.81 11.58
C ASN A 292 15.36 -7.36 10.99
N PRO A 293 16.41 -8.11 10.96
CA PRO A 293 16.76 -9.49 11.32
C PRO A 293 18.01 -9.64 12.20
N TYR A 294 18.30 -8.78 13.11
CA TYR A 294 19.47 -8.91 14.02
C TYR A 294 19.08 -8.56 15.45
N PRO A 295 19.41 -9.38 16.41
CA PRO A 295 20.11 -10.65 16.40
C PRO A 295 19.22 -11.84 16.01
N THR A 296 19.86 -12.99 15.75
CA THR A 296 19.15 -14.26 15.49
C THR A 296 18.44 -14.75 16.75
N LEU A 297 17.19 -15.18 16.62
CA LEU A 297 16.48 -15.84 17.71
C LEU A 297 16.99 -17.29 17.84
N ASN A 298 17.63 -17.59 18.97
CA ASN A 298 18.10 -18.94 19.28
C ASN A 298 17.02 -19.71 20.02
N THR A 299 16.76 -20.94 19.61
CA THR A 299 15.76 -21.84 20.20
C THR A 299 16.39 -23.19 20.52
N ALA A 300 15.68 -24.02 21.28
CA ALA A 300 16.12 -25.37 21.57
C ALA A 300 16.27 -26.26 20.31
N GLN A 301 15.59 -25.90 19.19
CA GLN A 301 15.66 -26.59 17.90
C GLN A 301 16.63 -25.92 16.92
N GLY A 302 17.39 -24.92 17.35
CA GLY A 302 18.33 -24.19 16.51
C GLY A 302 17.96 -22.73 16.29
N ARG A 303 18.53 -22.13 15.24
CA ARG A 303 18.40 -20.70 14.95
C ARG A 303 17.17 -20.42 14.08
N VAL A 304 16.38 -19.41 14.47
CA VAL A 304 15.26 -18.90 13.67
C VAL A 304 15.69 -17.57 13.05
N ASN A 305 15.71 -17.53 11.70
CA ASN A 305 16.18 -16.37 10.95
C ASN A 305 15.03 -15.49 10.44
N GLN A 306 13.84 -16.05 10.23
CA GLN A 306 12.64 -15.33 9.88
C GLN A 306 11.83 -15.06 11.15
N TRP A 307 11.92 -13.84 11.65
CA TRP A 307 11.15 -13.41 12.79
C TRP A 307 10.78 -11.94 12.68
N TYR A 308 9.73 -11.58 13.35
CA TYR A 308 9.25 -10.21 13.46
C TYR A 308 8.81 -9.92 14.88
N PHE A 309 9.30 -8.84 15.47
CA PHE A 309 8.89 -8.37 16.77
C PHE A 309 7.92 -7.21 16.61
N SER A 310 6.65 -7.46 16.90
CA SER A 310 5.56 -6.51 16.74
C SER A 310 5.61 -5.40 17.77
N PRO A 311 5.37 -4.14 17.37
CA PRO A 311 4.90 -3.13 18.32
C PRO A 311 3.63 -3.61 19.03
N PRO A 312 3.34 -3.05 20.22
CA PRO A 312 2.11 -3.38 20.94
C PRO A 312 0.88 -3.13 20.06
N MET A 313 0.06 -4.15 19.87
CA MET A 313 -1.18 -4.04 19.11
C MET A 313 -2.25 -3.32 19.95
N SER A 314 -1.98 -2.08 20.31
CA SER A 314 -2.86 -1.22 21.11
C SER A 314 -2.74 0.23 20.71
N MET A 315 -3.89 0.92 20.65
CA MET A 315 -3.94 2.35 20.37
C MET A 315 -3.80 3.23 21.62
N VAL A 316 -3.98 2.67 22.80
CA VAL A 316 -4.01 3.44 24.05
C VAL A 316 -2.66 4.08 24.39
N ASN A 317 -1.57 3.43 23.97
CA ASN A 317 -0.21 3.87 24.28
C ASN A 317 0.52 4.50 23.09
N MET A 318 -0.22 4.98 22.09
CA MET A 318 0.39 5.63 20.94
C MET A 318 1.01 6.98 21.31
N LYS A 319 2.32 6.98 21.46
CA LYS A 319 3.12 8.19 21.24
C LYS A 319 3.66 8.26 19.80
N SER A 320 3.63 7.16 19.06
CA SER A 320 3.96 7.10 17.64
C SER A 320 2.85 6.39 16.84
N TRP A 321 2.66 6.80 15.63
CA TRP A 321 1.64 6.35 14.70
C TRP A 321 1.81 4.93 14.13
N TYR A 322 2.90 4.24 14.49
CA TYR A 322 3.14 2.87 14.06
C TYR A 322 2.46 1.81 14.93
N GLY A 323 2.08 2.15 16.18
CA GLY A 323 1.79 1.17 17.22
C GLY A 323 0.51 0.36 17.08
N VAL A 324 -0.32 0.56 16.04
CA VAL A 324 -1.69 0.06 16.15
C VAL A 324 -2.25 -0.58 14.95
N ASN A 325 -1.67 -0.22 13.84
CA ASN A 325 -2.29 -0.52 12.59
C ASN A 325 -1.92 -1.96 12.18
N PRO A 326 -2.86 -2.91 12.12
CA PRO A 326 -2.57 -4.24 11.59
C PRO A 326 -2.04 -4.22 10.15
N TRP A 327 -2.16 -3.10 9.43
CA TRP A 327 -1.48 -2.85 8.17
C TRP A 327 0.04 -2.94 8.28
N LEU A 328 0.60 -2.41 9.36
CA LEU A 328 2.03 -2.51 9.61
C LEU A 328 2.50 -3.96 9.60
N HIS A 329 1.70 -4.86 10.17
CA HIS A 329 2.04 -6.29 10.17
C HIS A 329 2.05 -6.89 8.77
N LEU A 330 1.16 -6.44 7.87
CA LEU A 330 1.20 -6.90 6.48
C LEU A 330 2.47 -6.43 5.77
N HIS A 331 2.89 -5.19 6.02
CA HIS A 331 4.12 -4.59 5.51
C HIS A 331 5.36 -5.33 6.04
N GLU A 332 5.51 -5.37 7.35
CA GLU A 332 6.68 -5.96 8.01
C GLU A 332 6.79 -7.47 7.76
N PHE A 333 5.66 -8.16 7.62
CA PHE A 333 5.69 -9.57 7.24
C PHE A 333 6.30 -9.77 5.84
N GLN A 334 6.08 -8.85 4.90
CA GLN A 334 6.71 -8.96 3.58
C GLN A 334 8.22 -8.77 3.67
N HIS A 335 8.72 -7.89 4.53
CA HIS A 335 10.15 -7.81 4.81
C HIS A 335 10.67 -9.10 5.43
N ALA A 336 10.01 -9.58 6.47
CA ALA A 336 10.45 -10.75 7.21
C ALA A 336 10.42 -12.03 6.36
N MET A 337 9.33 -12.25 5.61
CA MET A 337 9.07 -13.50 4.87
C MET A 337 9.66 -13.49 3.46
N ASN A 338 9.52 -12.39 2.76
CA ASN A 338 9.79 -12.31 1.32
C ASN A 338 10.92 -11.37 0.96
N LYS A 339 11.46 -10.62 1.91
CA LYS A 339 12.51 -9.64 1.70
C LYS A 339 12.13 -8.55 0.67
N LEU A 340 10.85 -8.20 0.57
CA LEU A 340 10.45 -7.07 -0.26
C LEU A 340 11.16 -5.80 0.18
N ASP A 341 11.46 -4.93 -0.77
CA ASP A 341 12.03 -3.61 -0.51
C ASP A 341 10.92 -2.61 -0.13
N ASP A 342 11.28 -1.60 0.64
CA ASP A 342 10.45 -0.42 0.79
C ASP A 342 10.44 0.41 -0.49
N HIS A 343 9.35 1.12 -0.73
CA HIS A 343 9.21 1.97 -1.90
C HIS A 343 9.06 3.46 -1.59
N TYR A 344 9.19 3.86 -0.32
CA TYR A 344 9.06 5.26 0.06
C TYR A 344 10.37 6.07 -0.07
N GLY A 345 11.53 5.45 -0.29
CA GLY A 345 12.81 6.17 -0.49
C GLY A 345 13.33 6.91 0.75
N ASP A 346 14.43 7.66 0.59
CA ASP A 346 15.11 8.39 1.67
C ASP A 346 14.33 9.65 2.12
N GLY A 347 13.31 9.43 2.93
CA GLY A 347 12.56 10.48 3.59
C GLY A 347 11.40 11.06 2.77
N ASP A 348 10.27 11.09 3.41
CA ASP A 348 8.96 11.58 2.96
C ASP A 348 8.39 10.96 1.70
N PHE A 349 7.13 10.61 1.75
CA PHE A 349 6.28 9.96 0.74
C PHE A 349 6.32 10.53 -0.70
N GLY A 350 7.28 11.36 -1.01
CA GLY A 350 7.66 11.85 -2.32
C GLY A 350 9.16 12.03 -2.35
N ARG A 351 9.84 11.38 -3.27
CA ARG A 351 11.29 11.51 -3.43
C ARG A 351 11.67 12.95 -3.73
N ARG A 352 12.68 13.46 -3.03
CA ARG A 352 13.15 14.86 -3.16
C ARG A 352 13.68 15.21 -4.55
N ASP A 353 13.99 14.22 -5.37
CA ASP A 353 14.50 14.39 -6.74
C ASP A 353 13.42 14.54 -7.81
N GLY A 354 12.15 14.68 -7.40
CA GLY A 354 11.00 14.80 -8.30
C GLY A 354 10.50 13.47 -8.88
N ASP A 355 11.16 12.36 -8.55
CA ASP A 355 10.68 11.02 -8.87
C ASP A 355 9.68 10.59 -7.79
N ALA A 356 8.42 10.46 -8.16
CA ALA A 356 7.37 10.06 -7.23
C ALA A 356 7.37 8.55 -6.92
N GLY A 357 8.25 7.77 -7.53
CA GLY A 357 8.36 6.33 -7.34
C GLY A 357 7.04 5.62 -7.61
N VAL A 358 6.53 4.89 -6.63
CA VAL A 358 5.23 4.22 -6.71
C VAL A 358 4.08 5.09 -6.15
N GLY A 359 4.38 6.22 -5.55
CA GLY A 359 3.35 7.04 -4.87
C GLY A 359 2.63 6.25 -3.79
N ASN A 360 1.30 6.35 -3.75
CA ASN A 360 0.47 5.58 -2.81
C ASN A 360 -0.06 4.26 -3.40
N TRP A 361 0.56 3.74 -4.46
CA TRP A 361 0.10 2.54 -5.15
C TRP A 361 0.61 1.22 -4.56
N SER A 362 1.53 1.26 -3.63
CA SER A 362 2.05 0.07 -2.96
C SER A 362 1.93 0.16 -1.45
N HIS A 363 1.55 -0.96 -0.83
CA HIS A 363 1.61 -1.13 0.61
C HIS A 363 3.04 -0.98 1.14
N MET A 364 4.06 -1.37 0.34
CA MET A 364 5.47 -1.20 0.66
C MET A 364 5.96 0.26 0.55
N ALA A 365 5.12 1.18 0.13
CA ALA A 365 5.38 2.63 0.19
C ALA A 365 4.74 3.30 1.43
N GLY A 366 4.38 2.52 2.45
CA GLY A 366 3.70 3.03 3.63
C GLY A 366 2.26 3.50 3.36
N ALA A 367 1.70 3.16 2.20
CA ALA A 367 0.33 3.45 1.85
C ALA A 367 -0.64 2.42 2.44
N HIS A 368 -1.88 2.83 2.67
CA HIS A 368 -2.93 1.92 3.13
C HIS A 368 -3.74 1.38 1.94
N THR A 369 -3.03 0.95 0.92
CA THR A 369 -3.55 0.35 -0.31
C THR A 369 -3.11 -1.11 -0.40
N ASP A 370 -3.45 -1.76 -1.48
CA ASP A 370 -2.96 -3.10 -1.81
C ASP A 370 -1.45 -3.06 -2.16
N PHE A 371 -0.82 -4.21 -2.21
CA PHE A 371 0.48 -4.37 -2.89
C PHE A 371 0.28 -4.21 -4.39
N LEU A 372 1.29 -3.73 -5.11
CA LEU A 372 1.30 -3.86 -6.56
C LEU A 372 1.19 -5.35 -6.95
N PHE A 373 0.47 -5.64 -8.02
CA PHE A 373 0.28 -7.04 -8.41
C PHE A 373 1.60 -7.72 -8.84
N TRP A 374 2.58 -6.92 -9.28
CA TRP A 374 3.96 -7.34 -9.47
C TRP A 374 4.60 -7.84 -8.17
N GLU A 375 4.44 -7.13 -7.06
CA GLU A 375 4.96 -7.53 -5.74
C GLU A 375 4.34 -8.85 -5.27
N LYS A 376 3.02 -9.01 -5.48
CA LYS A 376 2.33 -10.28 -5.19
C LYS A 376 2.87 -11.42 -6.04
N TRP A 377 3.27 -11.16 -7.28
CA TRP A 377 3.80 -12.17 -8.18
C TRP A 377 5.21 -12.60 -7.80
N ILE A 378 6.13 -11.65 -7.57
CA ILE A 378 7.52 -11.97 -7.18
C ILE A 378 7.62 -12.65 -5.82
N THR A 379 6.64 -12.45 -4.94
CA THR A 379 6.52 -13.13 -3.65
C THR A 379 5.72 -14.43 -3.72
N GLN A 380 5.26 -14.82 -4.90
CA GLN A 380 4.44 -16.03 -5.14
C GLN A 380 3.13 -16.06 -4.34
N MET A 381 2.58 -14.90 -3.98
CA MET A 381 1.23 -14.80 -3.42
C MET A 381 0.15 -15.12 -4.45
N ILE A 382 0.48 -14.98 -5.74
CA ILE A 382 -0.38 -15.25 -6.88
C ILE A 382 0.32 -16.16 -7.89
N SER A 383 -0.44 -16.82 -8.76
CA SER A 383 0.09 -17.78 -9.73
C SER A 383 0.46 -17.14 -11.07
N ASP A 384 1.32 -17.84 -11.82
CA ASP A 384 1.69 -17.49 -13.20
C ASP A 384 0.47 -17.46 -14.14
N GLU A 385 -0.62 -18.14 -13.80
CA GLU A 385 -1.85 -18.15 -14.59
C GLU A 385 -2.52 -16.78 -14.64
N GLN A 386 -2.27 -15.91 -13.65
CA GLN A 386 -2.83 -14.57 -13.56
C GLN A 386 -2.03 -13.53 -14.37
N ILE A 387 -0.95 -13.96 -15.04
CA ILE A 387 -0.01 -13.09 -15.74
C ILE A 387 -0.15 -13.27 -17.26
N ARG A 388 -0.16 -12.17 -17.97
CA ARG A 388 -0.04 -12.09 -19.42
C ARG A 388 1.34 -11.53 -19.78
N CYS A 389 2.16 -12.30 -20.48
CA CYS A 389 3.49 -11.90 -20.92
C CYS A 389 3.46 -11.52 -22.41
N ALA A 390 3.56 -10.22 -22.72
CA ALA A 390 3.51 -9.76 -24.11
C ALA A 390 4.73 -10.21 -24.93
N LYS A 391 4.52 -10.54 -26.22
CA LYS A 391 5.65 -10.77 -27.15
C LYS A 391 6.28 -9.44 -27.50
N PRO A 392 7.63 -9.30 -27.42
CA PRO A 392 8.32 -8.12 -27.92
C PRO A 392 8.02 -7.86 -29.39
N ASN A 393 7.88 -6.59 -29.75
CA ASN A 393 7.67 -6.12 -31.12
C ASN A 393 6.41 -6.64 -31.83
N VAL A 394 5.45 -7.20 -31.09
CA VAL A 394 4.15 -7.66 -31.62
C VAL A 394 3.03 -6.83 -31.00
N THR A 395 2.18 -6.27 -31.84
CA THR A 395 0.96 -5.60 -31.38
C THR A 395 0.03 -6.64 -30.75
N SER A 396 -0.44 -6.35 -29.53
CA SER A 396 -1.31 -7.26 -28.79
C SER A 396 -2.34 -6.50 -27.96
N THR A 397 -3.45 -7.16 -27.68
CA THR A 397 -4.56 -6.61 -26.90
C THR A 397 -4.86 -7.52 -25.71
N HIS A 398 -5.00 -6.93 -24.53
CA HIS A 398 -5.08 -7.65 -23.28
C HIS A 398 -6.25 -7.17 -22.45
N TRP A 399 -7.07 -8.08 -21.98
CA TRP A 399 -8.09 -7.79 -20.98
C TRP A 399 -7.51 -8.06 -19.59
N LEU A 400 -7.37 -7.00 -18.81
CA LEU A 400 -6.91 -7.03 -17.42
C LEU A 400 -8.11 -6.89 -16.50
N LYS A 401 -8.38 -7.94 -15.74
CA LYS A 401 -9.36 -7.89 -14.66
C LYS A 401 -8.80 -7.02 -13.54
N PRO A 402 -9.65 -6.33 -12.76
CA PRO A 402 -9.15 -5.49 -11.69
C PRO A 402 -8.26 -6.26 -10.71
N SER A 403 -7.05 -5.74 -10.44
CA SER A 403 -6.06 -6.41 -9.57
C SER A 403 -6.57 -6.59 -8.14
N SER A 404 -7.44 -5.69 -7.70
CA SER A 404 -8.08 -5.72 -6.38
C SER A 404 -9.35 -6.58 -6.28
N TYR A 405 -9.85 -7.15 -7.39
CA TYR A 405 -10.96 -8.09 -7.34
C TYR A 405 -10.46 -9.47 -6.91
N PHE A 406 -11.27 -10.16 -6.11
CA PHE A 406 -10.95 -11.52 -5.68
C PHE A 406 -11.25 -12.52 -6.79
N GLY A 407 -10.26 -13.34 -7.13
CA GLY A 407 -10.35 -14.39 -8.16
C GLY A 407 -9.02 -14.62 -8.86
N LYS A 408 -8.90 -15.73 -9.56
CA LYS A 408 -7.66 -16.20 -10.20
C LYS A 408 -7.56 -15.84 -11.69
N GLU A 409 -8.30 -14.83 -12.11
CA GLU A 409 -8.29 -14.34 -13.48
C GLU A 409 -6.98 -13.63 -13.82
N GLU A 410 -6.73 -13.41 -15.13
CA GLU A 410 -5.59 -12.64 -15.62
C GLU A 410 -5.72 -11.16 -15.21
N LYS A 411 -4.77 -10.68 -14.40
CA LYS A 411 -4.79 -9.35 -13.79
C LYS A 411 -3.59 -8.49 -14.10
N LEU A 412 -2.46 -9.11 -14.47
CA LEU A 412 -1.20 -8.41 -14.73
C LEU A 412 -0.77 -8.63 -16.17
N LEU A 413 -0.43 -7.54 -16.84
CA LEU A 413 0.29 -7.58 -18.11
C LEU A 413 1.74 -7.16 -17.86
N VAL A 414 2.68 -7.96 -18.35
CA VAL A 414 4.10 -7.66 -18.33
C VAL A 414 4.62 -7.59 -19.75
N ILE A 415 5.33 -6.52 -20.07
CA ILE A 415 5.90 -6.23 -21.40
C ILE A 415 7.40 -6.20 -21.24
N PRO A 416 8.15 -7.20 -21.73
CA PRO A 416 9.60 -7.21 -21.69
C PRO A 416 10.17 -6.04 -22.51
N VAL A 417 11.00 -5.23 -21.89
CA VAL A 417 11.75 -4.15 -22.55
C VAL A 417 13.14 -4.66 -22.94
N ASP A 418 13.84 -5.18 -21.96
CA ASP A 418 15.15 -5.83 -22.09
C ASP A 418 15.36 -6.84 -20.94
N SER A 419 16.57 -7.37 -20.78
CA SER A 419 16.89 -8.34 -19.73
C SER A 419 16.86 -7.77 -18.30
N THR A 420 16.70 -6.44 -18.15
CA THR A 420 16.76 -5.73 -16.87
C THR A 420 15.50 -4.91 -16.59
N LYS A 421 14.60 -4.78 -17.57
CA LYS A 421 13.45 -3.90 -17.49
C LYS A 421 12.20 -4.54 -18.06
N VAL A 422 11.08 -4.31 -17.36
CA VAL A 422 9.75 -4.59 -17.88
C VAL A 422 8.83 -3.39 -17.63
N LEU A 423 7.91 -3.17 -18.56
CA LEU A 423 6.72 -2.35 -18.30
C LEU A 423 5.61 -3.28 -17.76
N VAL A 424 4.91 -2.80 -16.78
CA VAL A 424 3.85 -3.56 -16.12
C VAL A 424 2.55 -2.76 -16.16
N VAL A 425 1.44 -3.45 -16.40
CA VAL A 425 0.11 -2.82 -16.42
C VAL A 425 -0.85 -3.65 -15.59
N GLU A 426 -1.62 -2.97 -14.75
CA GLU A 426 -2.73 -3.56 -13.99
C GLU A 426 -3.95 -2.66 -13.97
N SER A 427 -5.13 -3.25 -13.84
CA SER A 427 -6.39 -2.51 -13.80
C SER A 427 -6.76 -2.19 -12.36
N MET A 428 -6.91 -0.90 -12.04
CA MET A 428 -7.19 -0.41 -10.70
C MET A 428 -8.68 -0.10 -10.54
N ARG A 429 -9.30 -0.63 -9.49
CA ARG A 429 -10.68 -0.34 -9.08
C ARG A 429 -10.77 -0.26 -7.55
N ALA A 430 -11.77 0.50 -7.07
CA ALA A 430 -12.06 0.64 -5.65
C ALA A 430 -12.66 -0.64 -5.06
N ALA A 431 -11.82 -1.63 -4.82
CA ALA A 431 -12.18 -2.93 -4.25
C ALA A 431 -10.99 -3.51 -3.45
N GLY A 432 -11.19 -4.61 -2.77
CA GLY A 432 -10.15 -5.22 -1.94
C GLY A 432 -9.57 -4.19 -0.97
N PHE A 433 -8.27 -4.16 -0.85
CA PHE A 433 -7.56 -3.15 -0.06
C PHE A 433 -7.54 -1.76 -0.71
N ASN A 434 -7.86 -1.67 -1.98
CA ASN A 434 -8.01 -0.41 -2.71
C ASN A 434 -9.42 0.20 -2.58
N LEU A 435 -10.22 -0.24 -1.63
CA LEU A 435 -11.63 0.17 -1.45
C LEU A 435 -11.83 1.69 -1.43
N LYS A 436 -10.84 2.43 -0.98
CA LYS A 436 -10.92 3.89 -0.80
C LYS A 436 -10.05 4.70 -1.76
N ILE A 437 -9.52 4.09 -2.80
CA ILE A 437 -8.87 4.91 -3.84
C ILE A 437 -9.91 5.90 -4.41
N PRO A 438 -9.50 7.13 -4.71
CA PRO A 438 -10.42 8.11 -5.29
C PRO A 438 -10.83 7.68 -6.71
N GLU A 439 -12.00 8.11 -7.17
CA GLU A 439 -12.52 7.76 -8.51
C GLU A 439 -11.53 8.11 -9.64
N VAL A 440 -10.77 9.19 -9.49
CA VAL A 440 -9.71 9.58 -10.44
C VAL A 440 -8.61 8.52 -10.54
N ALA A 441 -8.44 7.68 -9.55
CA ALA A 441 -7.42 6.64 -9.48
C ALA A 441 -7.86 5.29 -10.09
N GLU A 442 -9.10 5.14 -10.55
CA GLU A 442 -9.52 3.94 -11.29
C GLU A 442 -9.04 4.00 -12.75
N GLY A 443 -8.58 2.90 -13.31
CA GLY A 443 -8.08 2.78 -14.68
C GLY A 443 -6.86 1.88 -14.79
N ALA A 444 -6.19 1.88 -15.93
CA ALA A 444 -4.99 1.07 -16.16
C ALA A 444 -3.74 1.78 -15.61
N LEU A 445 -3.19 1.28 -14.52
CA LEU A 445 -1.94 1.75 -13.93
C LEU A 445 -0.77 1.15 -14.69
N VAL A 446 0.15 2.00 -15.15
CA VAL A 446 1.37 1.58 -15.86
C VAL A 446 2.58 1.94 -15.01
N TYR A 447 3.51 1.01 -14.85
CA TYR A 447 4.76 1.27 -14.14
C TYR A 447 5.94 0.51 -14.77
N LEU A 448 7.14 1.06 -14.57
CA LEU A 448 8.40 0.47 -14.98
C LEU A 448 9.02 -0.26 -13.80
N VAL A 449 9.50 -1.48 -14.02
CA VAL A 449 10.41 -2.19 -13.12
C VAL A 449 11.78 -2.23 -13.76
N ASP A 450 12.79 -1.69 -13.08
CA ASP A 450 14.18 -1.59 -13.52
C ASP A 450 15.11 -2.19 -12.45
N VAL A 451 15.60 -3.40 -12.69
CA VAL A 451 16.47 -4.11 -11.73
C VAL A 451 17.92 -3.61 -11.72
N THR A 452 18.27 -2.67 -12.59
CA THR A 452 19.59 -2.01 -12.54
C THR A 452 19.69 -1.01 -11.40
N LYS A 453 18.56 -0.57 -10.87
CA LYS A 453 18.50 0.31 -9.71
C LYS A 453 18.73 -0.50 -8.44
N THR A 454 19.82 -0.22 -7.76
CA THR A 454 20.26 -0.99 -6.59
C THR A 454 20.01 -0.26 -5.27
N GLU A 455 19.70 1.03 -5.34
CA GLU A 455 19.40 1.87 -4.17
C GLU A 455 18.07 1.45 -3.54
N HIS A 456 18.01 1.60 -2.22
CA HIS A 456 16.80 1.37 -1.43
C HIS A 456 15.63 2.22 -1.93
N GLY A 457 14.46 1.61 -2.00
CA GLY A 457 13.24 2.27 -2.47
C GLY A 457 13.22 2.63 -3.96
N ARG A 458 14.21 2.17 -4.74
CA ARG A 458 14.33 2.47 -6.17
C ARG A 458 14.05 1.23 -7.03
N GLY A 459 13.69 1.48 -8.28
CA GLY A 459 13.54 0.44 -9.31
C GLY A 459 12.12 0.12 -9.71
N ILE A 460 11.10 0.56 -8.94
CA ILE A 460 9.71 0.54 -9.40
C ILE A 460 9.21 1.98 -9.49
N ASN A 461 8.73 2.39 -10.67
CA ASN A 461 8.28 3.75 -10.93
C ASN A 461 6.96 3.75 -11.67
N VAL A 462 5.93 4.33 -11.06
CA VAL A 462 4.64 4.56 -11.70
C VAL A 462 4.79 5.64 -12.77
N LEU A 463 4.31 5.34 -13.96
CA LEU A 463 4.37 6.24 -15.10
C LEU A 463 3.09 7.08 -15.14
N ARG A 464 3.27 8.38 -15.32
CA ARG A 464 2.18 9.35 -15.40
C ARG A 464 2.09 9.91 -16.80
N PRO A 465 0.89 9.98 -17.42
CA PRO A 465 0.73 10.61 -18.72
C PRO A 465 1.23 12.05 -18.74
N THR A 466 1.94 12.45 -19.80
CA THR A 466 2.53 13.80 -19.93
C THR A 466 1.52 14.93 -20.03
N ASN A 467 0.27 14.60 -20.39
CA ASN A 467 -0.84 15.55 -20.43
C ASN A 467 -1.49 15.84 -19.07
N ARG A 468 -1.00 15.21 -18.00
CA ARG A 468 -1.42 15.51 -16.63
C ARG A 468 -0.70 16.75 -16.13
N PHE A 469 -1.42 17.86 -16.05
CA PHE A 469 -0.91 19.12 -15.54
C PHE A 469 -1.29 19.27 -14.07
N GLY A 470 -0.30 19.62 -13.24
CA GLY A 470 -0.50 19.87 -11.83
C GLY A 470 0.45 19.06 -10.96
N SER A 471 0.26 19.19 -9.67
CA SER A 471 1.05 18.47 -8.67
C SER A 471 0.91 16.96 -8.86
N ILE A 472 1.99 16.22 -8.66
CA ILE A 472 1.94 14.77 -8.47
C ILE A 472 1.02 14.36 -7.31
N TYR A 473 0.68 15.32 -6.45
CA TYR A 473 -0.29 15.23 -5.36
C TYR A 473 -1.72 15.59 -5.80
N GLY A 474 -2.09 15.34 -7.05
CA GLY A 474 -3.35 15.78 -7.68
C GLY A 474 -4.65 15.52 -6.91
N VAL A 475 -4.59 14.64 -5.90
CA VAL A 475 -5.63 14.44 -4.90
C VAL A 475 -4.97 14.50 -3.52
N PRO A 476 -5.51 15.29 -2.58
CA PRO A 476 -5.00 15.31 -1.21
C PRO A 476 -4.84 13.90 -0.65
N ASN A 477 -3.66 13.62 -0.12
CA ASN A 477 -3.31 12.34 0.51
C ASN A 477 -3.23 11.11 -0.41
N PHE A 478 -3.20 11.27 -1.75
CA PHE A 478 -2.94 10.16 -2.66
C PHE A 478 -1.99 10.59 -3.77
N VAL A 479 -0.71 10.30 -3.60
CA VAL A 479 0.35 10.63 -4.57
C VAL A 479 0.17 9.77 -5.82
N LEU A 480 0.23 10.37 -7.01
CA LEU A 480 0.02 9.74 -8.32
C LEU A 480 -1.40 9.17 -8.53
N ALA A 481 -2.41 9.70 -7.83
CA ALA A 481 -3.80 9.27 -8.02
C ALA A 481 -4.30 9.38 -9.47
N ASP A 482 -3.75 10.32 -10.23
CA ASP A 482 -4.11 10.57 -11.63
C ASP A 482 -3.23 9.83 -12.65
N ALA A 483 -2.35 8.93 -12.20
CA ALA A 483 -1.49 8.16 -13.09
C ALA A 483 -2.25 7.13 -13.95
N PRO A 484 -3.31 6.44 -13.48
CA PRO A 484 -3.97 5.43 -14.30
C PRO A 484 -4.57 6.00 -15.59
N LEU A 485 -4.31 5.32 -16.69
CA LEU A 485 -4.87 5.63 -17.99
C LEU A 485 -6.37 5.38 -18.01
N LYS A 486 -7.11 6.29 -18.64
CA LYS A 486 -8.54 6.18 -18.91
C LYS A 486 -8.78 5.68 -20.33
N ILE A 487 -10.01 5.32 -20.62
CA ILE A 487 -10.42 4.96 -21.99
C ILE A 487 -9.96 6.02 -23.00
N ASN A 488 -9.39 5.58 -24.13
CA ASN A 488 -8.81 6.40 -25.19
C ASN A 488 -7.53 7.19 -24.78
N GLU A 489 -6.98 6.94 -23.59
CA GLU A 489 -5.69 7.49 -23.20
C GLU A 489 -4.56 6.50 -23.51
N SER A 490 -3.36 7.03 -23.65
CA SER A 490 -2.17 6.24 -23.90
C SER A 490 -0.93 6.87 -23.26
N ILE A 491 0.09 6.03 -23.05
CA ILE A 491 1.41 6.45 -22.66
C ILE A 491 2.45 5.77 -23.57
N ILE A 492 3.52 6.50 -23.87
CA ILE A 492 4.67 5.96 -24.60
C ILE A 492 5.85 5.88 -23.63
N SER A 493 6.40 4.70 -23.49
CA SER A 493 7.56 4.46 -22.63
C SER A 493 8.40 3.29 -23.16
N ASN A 494 9.72 3.42 -23.08
CA ASN A 494 10.67 2.36 -23.47
C ASN A 494 10.39 1.74 -24.85
N GLY A 495 9.94 2.55 -25.81
CA GLY A 495 9.65 2.12 -27.19
C GLY A 495 8.33 1.36 -27.36
N TYR A 496 7.45 1.43 -26.37
CA TYR A 496 6.10 0.87 -26.44
C TYR A 496 5.05 1.96 -26.20
N LYS A 497 3.97 1.91 -26.99
CA LYS A 497 2.75 2.66 -26.74
C LYS A 497 1.74 1.73 -26.07
N ILE A 498 1.23 2.12 -24.94
CA ILE A 498 0.22 1.41 -24.15
C ILE A 498 -1.04 2.28 -24.14
N SER A 499 -2.15 1.74 -24.63
CA SER A 499 -3.42 2.47 -24.79
C SER A 499 -4.56 1.71 -24.14
N VAL A 500 -5.49 2.39 -23.47
CA VAL A 500 -6.74 1.80 -22.99
C VAL A 500 -7.80 1.95 -24.08
N VAL A 501 -8.27 0.83 -24.62
CA VAL A 501 -9.23 0.80 -25.75
C VAL A 501 -10.66 0.53 -25.30
N GLU A 502 -10.84 -0.12 -24.15
CA GLU A 502 -12.13 -0.37 -23.53
C GLU A 502 -11.96 -0.40 -22.00
N SER A 503 -12.95 0.06 -21.24
CA SER A 503 -12.91 0.12 -19.78
C SER A 503 -14.31 -0.02 -19.21
N GLY A 504 -14.42 -0.74 -18.09
CA GLY A 504 -15.69 -0.96 -17.41
C GLY A 504 -15.50 -1.60 -16.04
N ASN A 505 -16.58 -2.07 -15.45
CA ASN A 505 -16.52 -2.83 -14.19
C ASN A 505 -15.85 -4.20 -14.35
N PHE A 506 -15.68 -4.68 -15.57
CA PHE A 506 -14.90 -5.87 -15.91
C PHE A 506 -13.38 -5.62 -15.92
N GLY A 507 -12.93 -4.40 -15.72
CA GLY A 507 -11.53 -3.98 -15.80
C GLY A 507 -11.22 -3.14 -17.04
N ASP A 508 -10.00 -3.26 -17.54
CA ASP A 508 -9.51 -2.48 -18.67
C ASP A 508 -8.97 -3.38 -19.80
N VAL A 509 -9.27 -2.99 -21.04
CA VAL A 509 -8.65 -3.60 -22.21
C VAL A 509 -7.54 -2.69 -22.71
N VAL A 510 -6.34 -3.23 -22.71
CA VAL A 510 -5.11 -2.51 -23.03
C VAL A 510 -4.53 -3.02 -24.34
N LYS A 511 -4.22 -2.11 -25.25
CA LYS A 511 -3.46 -2.39 -26.48
C LYS A 511 -2.02 -1.97 -26.31
N VAL A 512 -1.10 -2.85 -26.71
CA VAL A 512 0.36 -2.64 -26.69
C VAL A 512 0.86 -2.61 -28.14
N GLU A 513 1.60 -1.59 -28.48
CA GLU A 513 2.19 -1.38 -29.82
C GLU A 513 3.66 -0.99 -29.67
N LYS A 514 4.55 -1.55 -30.51
CA LYS A 514 5.93 -1.09 -30.62
C LYS A 514 5.95 0.21 -31.42
N VAL A 515 6.71 1.23 -30.95
CA VAL A 515 6.84 2.55 -31.58
C VAL A 515 8.30 2.90 -31.81
#